data_126f1d3875b4de8130d7bb8b9c7a5340
#
_entry.id   126f1d3875b4de8130d7bb8b9c7a5340
#
_cell.length_a   1.000
_cell.length_b   1.000
_cell.length_c   1.000
_cell.angle_alpha   90.00
_cell.angle_beta   90.00
_cell.angle_gamma   90.00
#
_symmetry.space_group_name_H-M   'P 1'
#
loop_
_entity.id
_entity.type
_entity.pdbx_description
1 polymer ?
#
loop_
_entity_poly.entity_id
_entity_poly.type
_entity_poly.pdbx_seq_one_letter_code
_entity_poly.pdbx_strand_id
1 'polypeptide(L)'
;MPKIGDIQLPEFPLLLAPMEDVSDPPFRALCKEQGADVVYTEFISSEGLIRDAAKSVMKLDIYEKERPVGIQIFGANLDSMLQSVDIVEKSNPDIIDINFGCPVKKVVSKGAGAGILKDIDLMVSLTKAMVERTKLPITVKTRLGWDENSIKIVEVAEKLQDVGCKAIAIHGRTRAQMYKGEADWKPIAEVKNNPRMHIPVFGNGDVDTPEAAMRMRDEFGLDGAMVGRASIGYPWFFKEVKHFFETGTHLAPPTMEERVEAARRHLQMAIDWKGEKLGVFETRRHYTNYFKGIPNFKEYRMKMVTSNESSDVFAAFDEVLDKFANYEFAN
;
A
#
# COMPACT_ATOMS: atom_id res chain seq x y z
N MET A 1 -8.68 -20.06 4.15
CA MET A 1 -8.11 -19.13 3.16
C MET A 1 -9.06 -17.95 3.00
N PRO A 2 -8.62 -16.71 3.20
CA PRO A 2 -9.46 -15.54 3.06
C PRO A 2 -9.89 -15.30 1.61
N LYS A 3 -11.04 -14.57 1.44
CA LYS A 3 -11.58 -14.18 0.12
C LYS A 3 -11.98 -12.72 0.15
N ILE A 4 -11.64 -11.98 -0.90
CA ILE A 4 -12.19 -10.65 -1.15
C ILE A 4 -13.26 -10.78 -2.25
N GLY A 5 -14.53 -10.80 -1.88
CA GLY A 5 -15.58 -11.21 -2.82
C GLY A 5 -15.33 -12.63 -3.31
N ASP A 6 -15.20 -12.80 -4.64
CA ASP A 6 -14.89 -14.09 -5.26
C ASP A 6 -13.39 -14.36 -5.44
N ILE A 7 -12.54 -13.40 -5.08
CA ILE A 7 -11.08 -13.50 -5.22
C ILE A 7 -10.52 -14.35 -4.09
N GLN A 8 -10.07 -15.56 -4.41
CA GLN A 8 -9.42 -16.46 -3.46
C GLN A 8 -7.99 -16.02 -3.21
N LEU A 9 -7.59 -15.88 -1.94
CA LEU A 9 -6.24 -15.51 -1.53
C LEU A 9 -5.51 -16.68 -0.87
N PRO A 10 -4.16 -16.65 -0.74
CA PRO A 10 -3.41 -17.58 0.09
C PRO A 10 -3.89 -17.57 1.55
N GLU A 11 -3.41 -18.51 2.36
CA GLU A 11 -3.80 -18.63 3.77
C GLU A 11 -3.51 -17.34 4.57
N PHE A 12 -2.34 -16.74 4.33
CA PHE A 12 -1.96 -15.43 4.89
C PHE A 12 -1.40 -14.53 3.79
N PRO A 13 -2.25 -13.78 3.07
CA PRO A 13 -1.82 -12.95 1.97
C PRO A 13 -1.04 -11.71 2.45
N LEU A 14 -0.08 -11.31 1.62
CA LEU A 14 0.70 -10.09 1.78
C LEU A 14 0.21 -9.05 0.77
N LEU A 15 -0.31 -7.94 1.27
CA LEU A 15 -0.88 -6.88 0.44
C LEU A 15 0.07 -5.68 0.39
N LEU A 16 0.31 -5.12 -0.80
CA LEU A 16 1.01 -3.83 -0.90
C LEU A 16 0.05 -2.70 -0.53
N ALA A 17 0.44 -1.88 0.45
CA ALA A 17 -0.36 -0.73 0.86
C ALA A 17 -0.42 0.36 -0.21
N PRO A 18 -1.56 1.06 -0.35
CA PRO A 18 -1.66 2.28 -1.16
C PRO A 18 -0.81 3.40 -0.54
N MET A 19 0.15 3.92 -1.31
CA MET A 19 1.08 4.96 -0.86
C MET A 19 1.25 6.02 -1.94
N GLU A 20 0.97 7.28 -1.59
CA GLU A 20 1.10 8.43 -2.50
C GLU A 20 2.53 8.57 -3.03
N ASP A 21 2.65 8.76 -4.34
CA ASP A 21 3.88 8.85 -5.10
C ASP A 21 4.86 7.65 -4.89
N VAL A 22 4.36 6.47 -4.55
CA VAL A 22 5.14 5.24 -4.30
C VAL A 22 4.52 4.03 -5.00
N SER A 23 3.23 3.76 -4.76
CA SER A 23 2.56 2.57 -5.31
C SER A 23 2.00 2.83 -6.73
N ASP A 24 2.84 3.38 -7.60
CA ASP A 24 2.59 3.54 -9.02
C ASP A 24 2.69 2.19 -9.77
N PRO A 25 2.22 2.08 -11.03
CA PRO A 25 2.25 0.83 -11.78
C PRO A 25 3.64 0.17 -11.85
N PRO A 26 4.75 0.91 -12.10
CA PRO A 26 6.09 0.34 -12.06
C PRO A 26 6.44 -0.35 -10.76
N PHE A 27 6.21 0.33 -9.63
CA PHE A 27 6.55 -0.22 -8.32
C PHE A 27 5.64 -1.38 -7.91
N ARG A 28 4.32 -1.29 -8.18
CA ARG A 28 3.39 -2.38 -7.94
C ARG A 28 3.78 -3.65 -8.70
N ALA A 29 4.20 -3.49 -9.97
CA ALA A 29 4.68 -4.61 -10.79
C ALA A 29 5.90 -5.29 -10.17
N LEU A 30 6.89 -4.52 -9.68
CA LEU A 30 8.06 -5.07 -8.99
C LEU A 30 7.67 -5.80 -7.69
N CYS A 31 6.77 -5.24 -6.89
CA CYS A 31 6.28 -5.90 -5.68
C CYS A 31 5.52 -7.19 -6.02
N LYS A 32 4.74 -7.20 -7.09
CA LYS A 32 4.02 -8.38 -7.56
C LYS A 32 4.96 -9.51 -7.99
N GLU A 33 6.00 -9.17 -8.74
CA GLU A 33 7.06 -10.11 -9.13
C GLU A 33 7.77 -10.74 -7.91
N GLN A 34 7.85 -9.99 -6.81
CA GLN A 34 8.44 -10.46 -5.55
C GLN A 34 7.42 -11.10 -4.58
N GLY A 35 6.20 -11.34 -5.04
CA GLY A 35 5.24 -12.16 -4.30
C GLY A 35 4.18 -11.40 -3.51
N ALA A 36 3.96 -10.10 -3.74
CA ALA A 36 2.77 -9.43 -3.22
C ALA A 36 1.50 -10.09 -3.79
N ASP A 37 0.57 -10.49 -2.93
CA ASP A 37 -0.62 -11.23 -3.34
C ASP A 37 -1.69 -10.30 -3.91
N VAL A 38 -1.87 -9.12 -3.30
CA VAL A 38 -2.76 -8.05 -3.77
C VAL A 38 -2.00 -6.73 -3.75
N VAL A 39 -2.19 -5.91 -4.75
CA VAL A 39 -1.63 -4.56 -4.78
C VAL A 39 -2.73 -3.51 -4.92
N TYR A 40 -2.46 -2.31 -4.44
CA TYR A 40 -3.39 -1.18 -4.53
C TYR A 40 -2.72 0.02 -5.19
N THR A 41 -3.50 0.77 -5.97
CA THR A 41 -3.03 2.03 -6.54
C THR A 41 -2.71 3.05 -5.44
N GLU A 42 -2.03 4.13 -5.78
CA GLU A 42 -2.07 5.33 -4.97
C GLU A 42 -3.52 5.79 -4.77
N PHE A 43 -3.82 6.46 -3.65
CA PHE A 43 -5.19 6.91 -3.42
C PHE A 43 -5.58 8.09 -4.31
N ILE A 44 -6.77 8.01 -4.89
CA ILE A 44 -7.25 8.94 -5.91
C ILE A 44 -8.41 9.77 -5.35
N SER A 45 -8.34 11.10 -5.53
CA SER A 45 -9.42 11.99 -5.10
C SER A 45 -10.66 11.81 -5.98
N SER A 46 -11.81 11.53 -5.37
CA SER A 46 -13.10 11.51 -6.08
C SER A 46 -13.38 12.83 -6.78
N GLU A 47 -13.14 13.96 -6.09
CA GLU A 47 -13.27 15.30 -6.66
C GLU A 47 -12.30 15.57 -7.82
N GLY A 48 -11.15 14.92 -7.83
CA GLY A 48 -10.18 14.99 -8.93
C GLY A 48 -10.64 14.16 -10.14
N LEU A 49 -11.16 12.96 -9.90
CA LEU A 49 -11.65 12.08 -10.97
C LEU A 49 -12.82 12.67 -11.73
N ILE A 50 -13.85 13.18 -11.03
CA ILE A 50 -15.04 13.74 -11.68
C ILE A 50 -14.77 15.03 -12.47
N ARG A 51 -13.58 15.63 -12.29
CA ARG A 51 -13.13 16.82 -13.03
C ARG A 51 -12.03 16.50 -14.04
N ASP A 52 -11.81 15.23 -14.34
CA ASP A 52 -10.77 14.75 -15.27
C ASP A 52 -9.38 15.33 -14.99
N ALA A 53 -9.05 15.53 -13.70
CA ALA A 53 -7.75 16.03 -13.33
C ALA A 53 -6.65 15.03 -13.76
N ALA A 54 -5.76 15.42 -14.64
CA ALA A 54 -4.78 14.56 -15.30
C ALA A 54 -4.00 13.66 -14.31
N LYS A 55 -3.59 14.23 -13.15
CA LYS A 55 -2.92 13.44 -12.09
C LYS A 55 -3.82 12.35 -11.49
N SER A 56 -5.12 12.59 -11.39
CA SER A 56 -6.07 11.61 -10.87
C SER A 56 -6.37 10.51 -11.88
N VAL A 57 -6.53 10.88 -13.15
CA VAL A 57 -6.80 9.94 -14.25
C VAL A 57 -5.59 9.03 -14.47
N MET A 58 -4.37 9.56 -14.46
CA MET A 58 -3.15 8.76 -14.62
C MET A 58 -3.01 7.65 -13.57
N LYS A 59 -3.47 7.86 -12.34
CA LYS A 59 -3.42 6.87 -11.26
C LYS A 59 -4.41 5.69 -11.45
N LEU A 60 -5.31 5.77 -12.42
CA LEU A 60 -6.20 4.68 -12.79
C LEU A 60 -5.49 3.57 -13.58
N ASP A 61 -4.28 3.85 -14.09
CA ASP A 61 -3.51 2.88 -14.85
C ASP A 61 -3.13 1.67 -14.00
N ILE A 62 -3.41 0.48 -14.55
CA ILE A 62 -3.06 -0.82 -13.98
C ILE A 62 -2.47 -1.71 -15.06
N TYR A 63 -1.50 -2.54 -14.69
CA TYR A 63 -0.94 -3.53 -15.60
C TYR A 63 -1.62 -4.89 -15.37
N GLU A 64 -1.86 -5.65 -16.42
CA GLU A 64 -2.50 -6.97 -16.29
C GLU A 64 -1.73 -7.92 -15.36
N LYS A 65 -0.41 -7.83 -15.34
CA LYS A 65 0.46 -8.64 -14.48
C LYS A 65 0.38 -8.29 -12.97
N GLU A 66 -0.30 -7.20 -12.60
CA GLU A 66 -0.47 -6.80 -11.20
C GLU A 66 -1.65 -7.47 -10.51
N ARG A 67 -2.53 -8.15 -11.26
CA ARG A 67 -3.77 -8.73 -10.72
C ARG A 67 -3.52 -9.80 -9.65
N PRO A 68 -4.36 -9.85 -8.60
CA PRO A 68 -5.48 -8.93 -8.35
C PRO A 68 -4.99 -7.54 -7.88
N VAL A 69 -5.61 -6.51 -8.45
CA VAL A 69 -5.28 -5.10 -8.17
C VAL A 69 -6.52 -4.31 -7.75
N GLY A 70 -6.37 -3.52 -6.67
CA GLY A 70 -7.41 -2.62 -6.19
C GLY A 70 -7.12 -1.16 -6.57
N ILE A 71 -8.13 -0.44 -7.07
CA ILE A 71 -8.06 1.01 -7.21
C ILE A 71 -8.61 1.65 -5.94
N GLN A 72 -7.77 2.46 -5.26
CA GLN A 72 -8.18 3.14 -4.03
C GLN A 72 -8.63 4.57 -4.30
N ILE A 73 -9.84 4.92 -3.85
CA ILE A 73 -10.39 6.27 -3.94
C ILE A 73 -10.67 6.87 -2.55
N PHE A 74 -10.68 8.19 -2.46
CA PHE A 74 -11.07 8.91 -1.25
C PHE A 74 -11.94 10.12 -1.55
N GLY A 75 -12.86 10.40 -0.64
CA GLY A 75 -13.75 11.54 -0.68
C GLY A 75 -14.64 11.57 0.57
N ALA A 76 -15.43 12.65 0.72
CA ALA A 76 -16.45 12.80 1.75
C ALA A 76 -17.81 13.21 1.17
N ASN A 77 -17.86 13.45 -0.13
CA ASN A 77 -19.09 13.81 -0.83
C ASN A 77 -19.65 12.57 -1.53
N LEU A 78 -20.92 12.26 -1.29
CA LEU A 78 -21.58 11.06 -1.80
C LEU A 78 -21.61 11.03 -3.34
N ASP A 79 -22.01 12.12 -3.96
CA ASP A 79 -22.16 12.18 -5.41
C ASP A 79 -20.83 11.99 -6.14
N SER A 80 -19.75 12.64 -5.65
CA SER A 80 -18.43 12.48 -6.26
C SER A 80 -17.86 11.08 -6.05
N MET A 81 -18.15 10.45 -4.92
CA MET A 81 -17.73 9.07 -4.66
C MET A 81 -18.44 8.08 -5.59
N LEU A 82 -19.76 8.22 -5.79
CA LEU A 82 -20.53 7.35 -6.69
C LEU A 82 -20.12 7.53 -8.17
N GLN A 83 -19.94 8.79 -8.62
CA GLN A 83 -19.44 9.05 -9.97
C GLN A 83 -18.02 8.46 -10.17
N SER A 84 -17.19 8.51 -9.12
CA SER A 84 -15.85 7.91 -9.17
C SER A 84 -15.88 6.39 -9.29
N VAL A 85 -16.87 5.70 -8.72
CA VAL A 85 -17.07 4.26 -8.94
C VAL A 85 -17.27 3.97 -10.43
N ASP A 86 -18.15 4.72 -11.12
CA ASP A 86 -18.43 4.55 -12.54
C ASP A 86 -17.18 4.79 -13.42
N ILE A 87 -16.30 5.71 -13.00
CA ILE A 87 -15.05 6.01 -13.71
C ILE A 87 -14.04 4.88 -13.48
N VAL A 88 -13.89 4.44 -12.22
CA VAL A 88 -12.95 3.38 -11.82
C VAL A 88 -13.31 2.05 -12.47
N GLU A 89 -14.59 1.69 -12.59
CA GLU A 89 -15.03 0.46 -13.26
C GLU A 89 -14.55 0.37 -14.71
N LYS A 90 -14.42 1.51 -15.43
CA LYS A 90 -13.90 1.52 -16.81
C LYS A 90 -12.44 1.10 -16.92
N SER A 91 -11.68 1.23 -15.84
CA SER A 91 -10.30 0.74 -15.76
C SER A 91 -10.22 -0.74 -15.42
N ASN A 92 -11.38 -1.42 -15.21
CA ASN A 92 -11.51 -2.84 -14.96
C ASN A 92 -10.59 -3.37 -13.83
N PRO A 93 -10.59 -2.78 -12.61
CA PRO A 93 -9.86 -3.33 -11.47
C PRO A 93 -10.55 -4.58 -10.94
N ASP A 94 -9.83 -5.33 -10.08
CA ASP A 94 -10.42 -6.46 -9.36
C ASP A 94 -11.17 -6.04 -8.09
N ILE A 95 -10.77 -4.89 -7.51
CA ILE A 95 -11.27 -4.37 -6.22
C ILE A 95 -11.40 -2.85 -6.33
N ILE A 96 -12.43 -2.29 -5.70
CA ILE A 96 -12.49 -0.86 -5.38
C ILE A 96 -12.28 -0.70 -3.88
N ASP A 97 -11.25 0.04 -3.49
CA ASP A 97 -10.92 0.26 -2.09
C ASP A 97 -11.20 1.71 -1.66
N ILE A 98 -11.71 1.88 -0.45
CA ILE A 98 -12.02 3.19 0.10
C ILE A 98 -10.95 3.60 1.12
N ASN A 99 -10.31 4.75 0.92
CA ASN A 99 -9.38 5.30 1.87
C ASN A 99 -10.09 6.09 2.97
N PHE A 100 -10.19 5.51 4.14
CA PHE A 100 -10.63 6.14 5.38
C PHE A 100 -9.50 6.24 6.41
N GLY A 101 -8.24 6.22 5.95
CA GLY A 101 -7.08 6.18 6.84
C GLY A 101 -6.01 7.26 6.60
N CYS A 102 -6.04 8.01 5.49
CA CYS A 102 -5.04 9.03 5.20
C CYS A 102 -5.07 10.17 6.24
N PRO A 103 -3.97 10.41 7.00
CA PRO A 103 -3.96 11.40 8.09
C PRO A 103 -3.58 12.81 7.64
N VAL A 104 -3.24 13.00 6.36
CA VAL A 104 -2.70 14.24 5.81
C VAL A 104 -3.71 15.39 5.95
N LYS A 105 -3.25 16.53 6.49
CA LYS A 105 -4.10 17.70 6.80
C LYS A 105 -4.99 18.14 5.62
N LYS A 106 -4.44 18.17 4.40
CA LYS A 106 -5.16 18.57 3.17
C LYS A 106 -6.36 17.66 2.86
N VAL A 107 -6.28 16.37 3.19
CA VAL A 107 -7.36 15.39 3.01
C VAL A 107 -8.34 15.48 4.17
N VAL A 108 -7.82 15.42 5.39
CA VAL A 108 -8.60 15.42 6.64
C VAL A 108 -9.46 16.68 6.82
N SER A 109 -8.94 17.86 6.42
CA SER A 109 -9.70 19.14 6.52
C SER A 109 -10.95 19.18 5.64
N LYS A 110 -11.05 18.28 4.67
CA LYS A 110 -12.23 18.10 3.81
C LYS A 110 -13.19 17.02 4.30
N GLY A 111 -12.99 16.48 5.50
CA GLY A 111 -13.75 15.35 6.05
C GLY A 111 -13.39 13.98 5.45
N ALA A 112 -12.45 13.91 4.50
CA ALA A 112 -12.06 12.71 3.80
C ALA A 112 -10.88 11.96 4.48
N GLY A 113 -10.53 10.78 3.98
CA GLY A 113 -9.48 9.96 4.57
C GLY A 113 -9.79 9.69 6.06
N ALA A 114 -8.79 9.84 6.94
CA ALA A 114 -9.03 9.66 8.38
C ALA A 114 -9.91 10.74 9.01
N GLY A 115 -10.29 11.80 8.28
CA GLY A 115 -11.26 12.80 8.73
C GLY A 115 -12.64 12.24 8.97
N ILE A 116 -13.02 11.22 8.19
CA ILE A 116 -14.30 10.51 8.28
C ILE A 116 -14.50 9.79 9.62
N LEU A 117 -13.42 9.46 10.34
CA LEU A 117 -13.49 8.79 11.65
C LEU A 117 -14.17 9.64 12.73
N LYS A 118 -14.47 10.90 12.44
CA LYS A 118 -15.30 11.77 13.28
C LYS A 118 -16.79 11.61 13.01
N ASP A 119 -17.16 11.02 11.88
CA ASP A 119 -18.54 10.83 11.43
C ASP A 119 -18.69 9.41 10.87
N ILE A 120 -18.91 8.46 11.77
CA ILE A 120 -19.03 7.03 11.43
C ILE A 120 -20.29 6.77 10.60
N ASP A 121 -21.36 7.52 10.81
CA ASP A 121 -22.60 7.34 10.06
C ASP A 121 -22.42 7.74 8.59
N LEU A 122 -21.68 8.81 8.33
CA LEU A 122 -21.29 9.19 6.96
C LEU A 122 -20.36 8.13 6.35
N MET A 123 -19.38 7.61 7.11
CA MET A 123 -18.49 6.53 6.67
C MET A 123 -19.26 5.30 6.21
N VAL A 124 -20.23 4.86 6.98
CA VAL A 124 -21.11 3.71 6.69
C VAL A 124 -22.01 4.01 5.49
N SER A 125 -22.61 5.20 5.43
CA SER A 125 -23.49 5.61 4.33
C SER A 125 -22.79 5.65 2.99
N LEU A 126 -21.55 6.20 2.95
CA LEU A 126 -20.71 6.22 1.75
C LEU A 126 -20.38 4.80 1.29
N THR A 127 -19.96 3.95 2.23
CA THR A 127 -19.61 2.55 1.93
C THR A 127 -20.81 1.78 1.38
N LYS A 128 -21.98 1.91 2.01
CA LYS A 128 -23.24 1.30 1.56
C LYS A 128 -23.57 1.71 0.14
N ALA A 129 -23.59 3.00 -0.14
CA ALA A 129 -23.95 3.52 -1.44
C ALA A 129 -22.99 3.04 -2.54
N MET A 130 -21.69 2.92 -2.24
CA MET A 130 -20.72 2.37 -3.18
C MET A 130 -20.92 0.86 -3.40
N VAL A 131 -21.21 0.09 -2.36
CA VAL A 131 -21.54 -1.34 -2.47
C VAL A 131 -22.77 -1.57 -3.34
N GLU A 132 -23.79 -0.72 -3.20
CA GLU A 132 -25.01 -0.79 -4.01
C GLU A 132 -24.80 -0.34 -5.46
N ARG A 133 -23.74 0.46 -5.74
CA ARG A 133 -23.44 1.02 -7.07
C ARG A 133 -22.74 0.05 -8.01
N THR A 134 -21.93 -0.88 -7.50
CA THR A 134 -21.07 -1.75 -8.31
C THR A 134 -21.21 -3.22 -7.93
N LYS A 135 -20.83 -4.11 -8.86
CA LYS A 135 -20.67 -5.55 -8.59
C LYS A 135 -19.26 -5.91 -8.13
N LEU A 136 -18.30 -5.00 -8.28
CA LEU A 136 -16.95 -5.23 -7.80
C LEU A 136 -16.91 -5.26 -6.27
N PRO A 137 -16.03 -6.06 -5.67
CA PRO A 137 -15.86 -6.06 -4.22
C PRO A 137 -15.37 -4.69 -3.73
N ILE A 138 -16.12 -4.11 -2.80
CA ILE A 138 -15.72 -2.91 -2.07
C ILE A 138 -14.95 -3.32 -0.82
N THR A 139 -13.76 -2.76 -0.64
CA THR A 139 -12.94 -2.91 0.57
C THR A 139 -12.67 -1.56 1.22
N VAL A 140 -12.23 -1.57 2.46
CA VAL A 140 -11.95 -0.35 3.22
C VAL A 140 -10.56 -0.43 3.85
N LYS A 141 -9.78 0.64 3.71
CA LYS A 141 -8.57 0.85 4.49
C LYS A 141 -8.74 1.99 5.49
N THR A 142 -8.59 1.71 6.78
CA THR A 142 -8.84 2.67 7.85
C THR A 142 -7.78 2.65 8.96
N ARG A 143 -8.04 3.36 10.07
CA ARG A 143 -7.24 3.42 11.29
C ARG A 143 -8.10 3.05 12.50
N LEU A 144 -7.48 2.91 13.69
CA LEU A 144 -8.17 2.56 14.95
C LEU A 144 -9.23 3.57 15.35
N GLY A 145 -9.01 4.84 15.06
CA GLY A 145 -9.89 5.95 15.42
C GLY A 145 -9.25 7.30 15.07
N TRP A 146 -9.94 8.39 15.43
CA TRP A 146 -9.43 9.75 15.27
C TRP A 146 -8.27 10.03 16.23
N ASP A 147 -8.46 9.71 17.51
CA ASP A 147 -7.50 9.83 18.61
C ASP A 147 -7.71 8.68 19.62
N GLU A 148 -6.96 8.70 20.72
CA GLU A 148 -6.98 7.65 21.74
C GLU A 148 -8.34 7.53 22.46
N ASN A 149 -9.12 8.62 22.53
CA ASN A 149 -10.42 8.65 23.17
C ASN A 149 -11.57 8.20 22.25
N SER A 150 -11.28 7.99 20.97
CA SER A 150 -12.27 7.68 19.93
C SER A 150 -11.95 6.40 19.15
N ILE A 151 -11.25 5.46 19.77
CA ILE A 151 -11.01 4.13 19.22
C ILE A 151 -12.30 3.33 19.24
N LYS A 152 -12.94 3.16 18.07
CA LYS A 152 -14.20 2.43 17.89
C LYS A 152 -14.11 1.40 16.77
N ILE A 153 -12.90 0.90 16.50
CA ILE A 153 -12.66 0.10 15.31
C ILE A 153 -13.48 -1.19 15.25
N VAL A 154 -13.82 -1.81 16.37
CA VAL A 154 -14.66 -3.01 16.40
C VAL A 154 -16.08 -2.67 15.90
N GLU A 155 -16.71 -1.64 16.47
CA GLU A 155 -18.02 -1.17 16.02
C GLU A 155 -18.02 -0.73 14.56
N VAL A 156 -16.97 -0.01 14.14
CA VAL A 156 -16.80 0.46 12.75
C VAL A 156 -16.72 -0.73 11.79
N ALA A 157 -15.92 -1.75 12.11
CA ALA A 157 -15.74 -2.92 11.27
C ALA A 157 -17.05 -3.72 11.10
N GLU A 158 -17.83 -3.91 12.19
CA GLU A 158 -19.14 -4.52 12.12
C GLU A 158 -20.09 -3.76 11.18
N LYS A 159 -20.21 -2.44 11.38
CA LYS A 159 -21.09 -1.59 10.57
C LYS A 159 -20.69 -1.63 9.07
N LEU A 160 -19.38 -1.63 8.77
CA LEU A 160 -18.89 -1.72 7.39
C LEU A 160 -19.20 -3.08 6.76
N GLN A 161 -19.01 -4.16 7.49
CA GLN A 161 -19.40 -5.49 7.03
C GLN A 161 -20.92 -5.58 6.79
N ASP A 162 -21.74 -5.07 7.72
CA ASP A 162 -23.21 -5.14 7.64
C ASP A 162 -23.75 -4.43 6.38
N VAL A 163 -23.05 -3.43 5.86
CA VAL A 163 -23.41 -2.75 4.61
C VAL A 163 -22.78 -3.38 3.35
N GLY A 164 -22.06 -4.49 3.49
CA GLY A 164 -21.58 -5.29 2.36
C GLY A 164 -20.11 -5.12 1.98
N CYS A 165 -19.30 -4.43 2.80
CA CYS A 165 -17.83 -4.41 2.64
C CYS A 165 -17.28 -5.84 2.59
N LYS A 166 -16.28 -6.12 1.73
CA LYS A 166 -15.74 -7.46 1.49
C LYS A 166 -14.42 -7.76 2.18
N ALA A 167 -13.71 -6.76 2.63
CA ALA A 167 -12.51 -6.89 3.48
C ALA A 167 -12.18 -5.54 4.11
N ILE A 168 -11.47 -5.55 5.24
CA ILE A 168 -11.02 -4.36 5.92
C ILE A 168 -9.53 -4.46 6.24
N ALA A 169 -8.75 -3.41 5.88
CA ALA A 169 -7.35 -3.25 6.27
C ALA A 169 -7.26 -2.15 7.33
N ILE A 170 -6.69 -2.47 8.49
CA ILE A 170 -6.67 -1.57 9.64
C ILE A 170 -5.23 -1.23 10.01
N HIS A 171 -4.88 0.06 9.96
CA HIS A 171 -3.62 0.55 10.49
C HIS A 171 -3.70 0.67 12.01
N GLY A 172 -2.80 0.01 12.74
CA GLY A 172 -2.73 -0.06 14.20
C GLY A 172 -2.35 1.26 14.89
N ARG A 173 -2.71 2.41 14.30
CA ARG A 173 -2.56 3.75 14.87
C ARG A 173 -3.82 4.57 14.67
N THR A 174 -4.04 5.53 15.57
CA THR A 174 -5.07 6.56 15.37
C THR A 174 -4.60 7.61 14.34
N ARG A 175 -5.52 8.46 13.88
CA ARG A 175 -5.15 9.60 13.04
C ARG A 175 -4.22 10.57 13.76
N ALA A 176 -4.44 10.83 15.05
CA ALA A 176 -3.64 11.76 15.84
C ALA A 176 -2.19 11.32 15.97
N GLN A 177 -1.94 10.03 16.10
CA GLN A 177 -0.57 9.47 16.14
C GLN A 177 0.17 9.62 14.81
N MET A 178 -0.54 9.68 13.68
CA MET A 178 0.06 9.67 12.33
C MET A 178 0.99 8.45 12.14
N TYR A 179 2.31 8.63 12.38
CA TYR A 179 3.35 7.58 12.33
C TYR A 179 4.20 7.52 13.60
N LYS A 180 3.81 8.24 14.66
CA LYS A 180 4.53 8.26 15.95
C LYS A 180 4.18 7.04 16.80
N GLY A 181 5.11 6.64 17.65
CA GLY A 181 4.96 5.47 18.51
C GLY A 181 4.94 4.16 17.70
N GLU A 182 4.47 3.10 18.30
CA GLU A 182 4.31 1.77 17.70
C GLU A 182 2.86 1.54 17.26
N ALA A 183 2.67 0.69 16.25
CA ALA A 183 1.34 0.23 15.85
C ALA A 183 0.80 -0.75 16.90
N ASP A 184 -0.40 -0.51 17.40
CA ASP A 184 -1.09 -1.44 18.31
C ASP A 184 -2.00 -2.36 17.49
N TRP A 185 -1.67 -3.65 17.46
CA TRP A 185 -2.44 -4.66 16.73
C TRP A 185 -3.53 -5.32 17.57
N LYS A 186 -3.58 -5.07 18.89
CA LYS A 186 -4.60 -5.65 19.79
C LYS A 186 -6.03 -5.27 19.38
N PRO A 187 -6.35 -3.99 19.10
CA PRO A 187 -7.70 -3.64 18.65
C PRO A 187 -8.05 -4.27 17.28
N ILE A 188 -7.04 -4.56 16.42
CA ILE A 188 -7.27 -5.26 15.16
C ILE A 188 -7.62 -6.74 15.42
N ALA A 189 -6.93 -7.36 16.37
CA ALA A 189 -7.24 -8.72 16.80
C ALA A 189 -8.63 -8.80 17.46
N GLU A 190 -9.06 -7.78 18.21
CA GLU A 190 -10.42 -7.70 18.75
C GLU A 190 -11.47 -7.68 17.64
N VAL A 191 -11.21 -6.95 16.53
CA VAL A 191 -12.06 -6.99 15.34
C VAL A 191 -12.10 -8.41 14.80
N LYS A 192 -10.95 -9.04 14.57
CA LYS A 192 -10.86 -10.39 13.98
C LYS A 192 -11.54 -11.45 14.84
N ASN A 193 -11.38 -11.37 16.16
CA ASN A 193 -11.94 -12.34 17.11
C ASN A 193 -13.42 -12.07 17.46
N ASN A 194 -14.00 -11.01 16.93
CA ASN A 194 -15.42 -10.74 17.12
C ASN A 194 -16.24 -11.79 16.36
N PRO A 195 -17.12 -12.57 17.03
CA PRO A 195 -17.88 -13.64 16.40
C PRO A 195 -18.85 -13.17 15.31
N ARG A 196 -19.14 -11.88 15.24
CA ARG A 196 -19.93 -11.28 14.16
C ARG A 196 -19.12 -11.01 12.89
N MET A 197 -17.77 -10.99 12.96
CA MET A 197 -16.94 -10.69 11.80
C MET A 197 -16.73 -11.93 10.93
N HIS A 198 -17.07 -11.80 9.65
CA HIS A 198 -16.97 -12.87 8.65
C HIS A 198 -16.12 -12.49 7.44
N ILE A 199 -15.83 -11.19 7.26
CA ILE A 199 -14.94 -10.71 6.20
C ILE A 199 -13.48 -10.74 6.65
N PRO A 200 -12.51 -10.83 5.72
CA PRO A 200 -11.09 -10.77 6.04
C PRO A 200 -10.69 -9.46 6.73
N VAL A 201 -9.85 -9.58 7.76
CA VAL A 201 -9.28 -8.46 8.52
C VAL A 201 -7.77 -8.47 8.34
N PHE A 202 -7.23 -7.48 7.62
CA PHE A 202 -5.81 -7.34 7.34
C PHE A 202 -5.16 -6.33 8.28
N GLY A 203 -4.05 -6.73 8.91
CA GLY A 203 -3.27 -5.84 9.75
C GLY A 203 -2.33 -4.94 8.95
N ASN A 204 -2.15 -3.71 9.40
CA ASN A 204 -1.22 -2.74 8.82
C ASN A 204 -0.54 -1.90 9.90
N GLY A 205 0.67 -1.43 9.61
CA GLY A 205 1.52 -0.65 10.51
C GLY A 205 2.64 -1.50 11.11
N ASP A 206 3.88 -1.03 10.96
CA ASP A 206 5.11 -1.63 11.50
C ASP A 206 5.32 -3.12 11.13
N VAL A 207 4.86 -3.53 9.95
CA VAL A 207 5.19 -4.82 9.34
C VAL A 207 6.47 -4.60 8.54
N ASP A 208 7.61 -4.68 9.20
CA ASP A 208 8.93 -4.33 8.66
C ASP A 208 9.96 -5.46 8.77
N THR A 209 9.57 -6.59 9.36
CA THR A 209 10.34 -7.84 9.38
C THR A 209 9.43 -9.04 9.09
N PRO A 210 9.99 -10.18 8.65
CA PRO A 210 9.24 -11.43 8.51
C PRO A 210 8.59 -11.88 9.83
N GLU A 211 9.27 -11.68 10.97
CA GLU A 211 8.74 -12.00 12.30
C GLU A 211 7.54 -11.14 12.65
N ALA A 212 7.54 -9.84 12.28
CA ALA A 212 6.39 -8.98 12.50
C ALA A 212 5.16 -9.48 11.75
N ALA A 213 5.32 -9.94 10.50
CA ALA A 213 4.26 -10.56 9.73
C ALA A 213 3.79 -11.89 10.35
N MET A 214 4.73 -12.71 10.82
CA MET A 214 4.44 -13.97 11.52
C MET A 214 3.66 -13.73 12.82
N ARG A 215 4.03 -12.73 13.61
CA ARG A 215 3.30 -12.35 14.81
C ARG A 215 1.86 -11.92 14.51
N MET A 216 1.63 -11.17 13.42
CA MET A 216 0.25 -10.83 13.00
C MET A 216 -0.59 -12.07 12.74
N ARG A 217 -0.02 -13.12 12.15
CA ARG A 217 -0.67 -14.39 11.90
C ARG A 217 -0.88 -15.19 13.19
N ASP A 218 0.20 -15.44 13.93
CA ASP A 218 0.24 -16.46 14.99
C ASP A 218 -0.23 -15.94 16.34
N GLU A 219 0.09 -14.68 16.71
CA GLU A 219 -0.29 -14.10 17.99
C GLU A 219 -1.63 -13.35 17.90
N PHE A 220 -1.89 -12.67 16.78
CA PHE A 220 -3.08 -11.83 16.61
C PHE A 220 -4.17 -12.47 15.74
N GLY A 221 -3.89 -13.60 15.08
CA GLY A 221 -4.86 -14.37 14.31
C GLY A 221 -5.42 -13.63 13.09
N LEU A 222 -4.73 -12.62 12.56
CA LEU A 222 -5.20 -11.83 11.44
C LEU A 222 -5.20 -12.63 10.13
N ASP A 223 -6.02 -12.25 9.18
CA ASP A 223 -6.16 -12.94 7.89
C ASP A 223 -5.08 -12.62 6.87
N GLY A 224 -4.21 -11.64 7.16
CA GLY A 224 -3.09 -11.24 6.31
C GLY A 224 -2.48 -9.92 6.76
N ALA A 225 -1.39 -9.54 6.12
CA ALA A 225 -0.66 -8.31 6.43
C ALA A 225 -0.60 -7.35 5.24
N MET A 226 -0.89 -6.07 5.48
CA MET A 226 -0.69 -5.02 4.49
C MET A 226 0.63 -4.29 4.77
N VAL A 227 1.56 -4.40 3.84
CA VAL A 227 2.93 -3.88 3.93
C VAL A 227 3.02 -2.51 3.27
N GLY A 228 3.57 -1.53 3.98
CA GLY A 228 3.82 -0.19 3.46
C GLY A 228 5.30 0.12 3.36
N ARG A 229 5.83 0.91 4.28
CA ARG A 229 7.18 1.49 4.27
C ARG A 229 8.32 0.49 4.06
N ALA A 230 8.18 -0.74 4.56
CA ALA A 230 9.19 -1.77 4.41
C ALA A 230 9.44 -2.17 2.95
N SER A 231 8.44 -2.04 2.07
CA SER A 231 8.59 -2.36 0.65
C SER A 231 9.20 -1.23 -0.19
N ILE A 232 9.23 0.02 0.30
CA ILE A 232 9.72 1.18 -0.47
C ILE A 232 11.19 0.99 -0.84
N GLY A 233 11.49 0.82 -2.14
CA GLY A 233 12.84 0.52 -2.62
C GLY A 233 13.39 -0.83 -2.11
N TYR A 234 12.51 -1.69 -1.63
CA TYR A 234 12.84 -3.05 -1.20
C TYR A 234 11.70 -4.03 -1.49
N PRO A 235 11.36 -4.26 -2.76
CA PRO A 235 10.24 -5.12 -3.13
C PRO A 235 10.42 -6.59 -2.70
N TRP A 236 11.64 -7.04 -2.47
CA TRP A 236 11.97 -8.40 -2.00
C TRP A 236 11.35 -8.76 -0.65
N PHE A 237 10.91 -7.78 0.13
CA PHE A 237 10.27 -8.00 1.43
C PHE A 237 9.14 -9.04 1.37
N PHE A 238 8.33 -9.04 0.31
CA PHE A 238 7.26 -10.03 0.14
C PHE A 238 7.78 -11.45 0.01
N LYS A 239 8.83 -11.64 -0.78
CA LYS A 239 9.48 -12.94 -0.96
C LYS A 239 10.16 -13.41 0.33
N GLU A 240 10.80 -12.50 1.06
CA GLU A 240 11.45 -12.80 2.34
C GLU A 240 10.44 -13.29 3.38
N VAL A 241 9.30 -12.61 3.52
CA VAL A 241 8.23 -13.02 4.45
C VAL A 241 7.71 -14.41 4.08
N LYS A 242 7.44 -14.69 2.80
CA LYS A 242 6.96 -15.98 2.34
C LYS A 242 7.97 -17.09 2.59
N HIS A 243 9.25 -16.85 2.28
CA HIS A 243 10.33 -17.79 2.57
C HIS A 243 10.42 -18.11 4.07
N PHE A 244 10.35 -17.08 4.92
CA PHE A 244 10.38 -17.24 6.36
C PHE A 244 9.18 -18.05 6.89
N PHE A 245 8.01 -17.86 6.32
CA PHE A 245 6.81 -18.66 6.67
C PHE A 245 6.96 -20.13 6.31
N GLU A 246 7.64 -20.43 5.21
CA GLU A 246 7.84 -21.80 4.71
C GLU A 246 8.96 -22.52 5.44
N THR A 247 10.05 -21.81 5.80
CA THR A 247 11.31 -22.44 6.26
C THR A 247 11.68 -22.11 7.70
N GLY A 248 11.13 -21.05 8.28
CA GLY A 248 11.54 -20.51 9.58
C GLY A 248 12.91 -19.82 9.56
N THR A 249 13.49 -19.59 8.38
CA THR A 249 14.82 -18.98 8.20
C THR A 249 14.75 -17.74 7.31
N HIS A 250 15.66 -16.79 7.53
CA HIS A 250 15.75 -15.63 6.65
C HIS A 250 16.28 -16.01 5.26
N LEU A 251 15.71 -15.41 4.25
CA LEU A 251 16.26 -15.45 2.89
C LEU A 251 17.54 -14.59 2.84
N ALA A 252 18.55 -15.05 2.12
CA ALA A 252 19.72 -14.22 1.85
C ALA A 252 19.30 -12.89 1.19
N PRO A 253 19.82 -11.74 1.64
CA PRO A 253 19.47 -10.46 1.06
C PRO A 253 19.88 -10.40 -0.42
N PRO A 254 19.17 -9.63 -1.25
CA PRO A 254 19.51 -9.48 -2.66
C PRO A 254 20.92 -8.91 -2.82
N THR A 255 21.65 -9.44 -3.81
CA THR A 255 23.01 -9.02 -4.16
C THR A 255 23.03 -7.57 -4.67
N MET A 256 24.23 -6.98 -4.78
CA MET A 256 24.38 -5.65 -5.36
C MET A 256 23.87 -5.59 -6.81
N GLU A 257 24.15 -6.62 -7.60
CA GLU A 257 23.69 -6.72 -8.98
C GLU A 257 22.15 -6.74 -9.06
N GLU A 258 21.48 -7.56 -8.23
CA GLU A 258 20.02 -7.61 -8.16
C GLU A 258 19.41 -6.27 -7.76
N ARG A 259 20.04 -5.56 -6.82
CA ARG A 259 19.55 -4.24 -6.35
C ARG A 259 19.72 -3.16 -7.42
N VAL A 260 20.85 -3.13 -8.10
CA VAL A 260 21.10 -2.18 -9.22
C VAL A 260 20.14 -2.48 -10.36
N GLU A 261 19.97 -3.74 -10.75
CA GLU A 261 19.05 -4.12 -11.82
C GLU A 261 17.60 -3.76 -11.50
N ALA A 262 17.13 -4.02 -10.28
CA ALA A 262 15.78 -3.64 -9.86
C ALA A 262 15.59 -2.11 -9.84
N ALA A 263 16.58 -1.35 -9.36
CA ALA A 263 16.52 0.12 -9.36
C ALA A 263 16.52 0.69 -10.79
N ARG A 264 17.30 0.09 -11.68
CA ARG A 264 17.38 0.44 -13.10
C ARG A 264 16.07 0.18 -13.83
N ARG A 265 15.51 -1.02 -13.66
CA ARG A 265 14.19 -1.40 -14.21
C ARG A 265 13.09 -0.48 -13.67
N HIS A 266 13.10 -0.19 -12.37
CA HIS A 266 12.11 0.69 -11.74
C HIS A 266 12.14 2.09 -12.37
N LEU A 267 13.33 2.68 -12.50
CA LEU A 267 13.50 4.00 -13.13
C LEU A 267 13.03 3.98 -14.59
N GLN A 268 13.46 2.99 -15.38
CA GLN A 268 13.06 2.89 -16.79
C GLN A 268 11.54 2.78 -16.94
N MET A 269 10.90 1.88 -16.20
CA MET A 269 9.44 1.72 -16.22
C MET A 269 8.71 3.00 -15.78
N ALA A 270 9.25 3.73 -14.81
CA ALA A 270 8.69 5.00 -14.37
C ALA A 270 8.80 6.08 -15.44
N ILE A 271 9.93 6.13 -16.17
CA ILE A 271 10.12 7.04 -17.30
C ILE A 271 9.16 6.70 -18.46
N ASP A 272 9.03 5.43 -18.78
CA ASP A 272 8.15 4.96 -19.86
C ASP A 272 6.67 5.28 -19.55
N TRP A 273 6.27 5.21 -18.28
CA TRP A 273 4.89 5.46 -17.87
C TRP A 273 4.53 6.94 -17.72
N LYS A 274 5.37 7.75 -17.09
CA LYS A 274 5.04 9.15 -16.72
C LYS A 274 6.00 10.21 -17.30
N GLY A 275 6.90 9.80 -18.16
CA GLY A 275 7.92 10.64 -18.79
C GLY A 275 9.13 10.87 -17.89
N GLU A 276 10.23 11.29 -18.49
CA GLU A 276 11.54 11.38 -17.85
C GLU A 276 11.52 12.23 -16.56
N LYS A 277 11.02 13.45 -16.66
CA LYS A 277 11.05 14.41 -15.54
C LYS A 277 10.37 13.86 -14.27
N LEU A 278 9.16 13.33 -14.39
CA LEU A 278 8.42 12.77 -13.25
C LEU A 278 8.98 11.42 -12.83
N GLY A 279 9.36 10.58 -13.80
CA GLY A 279 9.98 9.28 -13.57
C GLY A 279 11.24 9.42 -12.71
N VAL A 280 12.18 10.29 -13.11
CA VAL A 280 13.40 10.56 -12.33
C VAL A 280 13.07 11.14 -10.95
N PHE A 281 12.19 12.13 -10.89
CA PHE A 281 11.89 12.82 -9.64
C PHE A 281 11.21 11.92 -8.57
N GLU A 282 10.22 11.15 -8.97
CA GLU A 282 9.44 10.35 -8.01
C GLU A 282 10.17 9.06 -7.60
N THR A 283 11.00 8.47 -8.46
CA THR A 283 11.78 7.27 -8.12
C THR A 283 12.88 7.54 -7.08
N ARG A 284 13.32 8.79 -6.90
CA ARG A 284 14.33 9.18 -5.90
C ARG A 284 14.07 8.67 -4.49
N ARG A 285 12.80 8.58 -4.09
CA ARG A 285 12.41 8.12 -2.74
C ARG A 285 12.71 6.66 -2.48
N HIS A 286 12.93 5.87 -3.53
CA HIS A 286 13.25 4.46 -3.43
C HIS A 286 14.76 4.19 -3.29
N TYR A 287 15.63 5.04 -3.84
CA TYR A 287 17.06 4.78 -3.95
C TYR A 287 17.75 4.57 -2.60
N THR A 288 17.34 5.30 -1.57
CA THR A 288 17.90 5.13 -0.23
C THR A 288 17.74 3.72 0.31
N ASN A 289 16.62 3.07 0.02
CA ASN A 289 16.34 1.73 0.52
C ASN A 289 16.88 0.64 -0.41
N TYR A 290 16.91 0.85 -1.74
CA TYR A 290 17.59 -0.08 -2.64
C TYR A 290 19.04 -0.33 -2.22
N PHE A 291 19.72 0.71 -1.72
CA PHE A 291 21.14 0.68 -1.36
C PHE A 291 21.40 0.87 0.15
N LYS A 292 20.38 0.59 0.98
CA LYS A 292 20.52 0.66 2.45
C LYS A 292 21.56 -0.34 2.94
N GLY A 293 22.39 0.10 3.89
CA GLY A 293 23.40 -0.74 4.55
C GLY A 293 24.82 -0.59 4.00
N ILE A 294 25.01 0.03 2.83
CA ILE A 294 26.34 0.21 2.22
C ILE A 294 27.10 1.32 2.96
N PRO A 295 28.30 1.07 3.48
CA PRO A 295 29.12 2.07 4.14
C PRO A 295 29.61 3.13 3.14
N ASN A 296 29.73 4.38 3.58
CA ASN A 296 30.22 5.51 2.78
C ASN A 296 29.43 5.78 1.49
N PHE A 297 28.15 5.40 1.44
CA PHE A 297 27.29 5.49 0.24
C PHE A 297 26.76 6.91 -0.05
N LYS A 298 27.04 7.89 0.82
CA LYS A 298 26.46 9.25 0.74
C LYS A 298 26.66 9.92 -0.63
N GLU A 299 27.85 9.81 -1.20
CA GLU A 299 28.18 10.42 -2.50
C GLU A 299 27.27 9.89 -3.62
N TYR A 300 27.17 8.57 -3.76
CA TYR A 300 26.33 7.90 -4.78
C TYR A 300 24.86 8.21 -4.58
N ARG A 301 24.38 8.16 -3.34
CA ARG A 301 23.02 8.57 -3.03
C ARG A 301 22.74 10.01 -3.48
N MET A 302 23.66 10.94 -3.20
CA MET A 302 23.49 12.34 -3.62
C MET A 302 23.43 12.47 -5.13
N LYS A 303 24.27 11.79 -5.89
CA LYS A 303 24.18 11.76 -7.36
C LYS A 303 22.78 11.34 -7.81
N MET A 304 22.25 10.23 -7.30
CA MET A 304 20.94 9.70 -7.69
C MET A 304 19.77 10.63 -7.33
N VAL A 305 19.79 11.25 -6.12
CA VAL A 305 18.64 12.04 -5.63
C VAL A 305 18.66 13.50 -6.06
N THR A 306 19.78 14.00 -6.60
CA THR A 306 19.88 15.39 -7.08
C THR A 306 19.93 15.51 -8.60
N SER A 307 20.27 14.44 -9.33
CA SER A 307 20.27 14.42 -10.81
C SER A 307 18.88 14.62 -11.37
N ASN A 308 18.74 15.42 -12.41
CA ASN A 308 17.47 15.67 -13.07
C ASN A 308 17.32 14.88 -14.38
N GLU A 309 18.43 14.37 -14.92
CA GLU A 309 18.50 13.59 -16.13
C GLU A 309 18.64 12.10 -15.79
N SER A 310 17.91 11.24 -16.49
CA SER A 310 17.97 9.79 -16.26
C SER A 310 19.35 9.20 -16.54
N SER A 311 20.05 9.74 -17.56
CA SER A 311 21.41 9.32 -17.91
C SER A 311 22.39 9.41 -16.74
N ASP A 312 22.30 10.48 -15.93
CA ASP A 312 23.17 10.67 -14.77
C ASP A 312 22.86 9.64 -13.67
N VAL A 313 21.54 9.32 -13.49
CA VAL A 313 21.13 8.32 -12.52
C VAL A 313 21.57 6.93 -12.95
N PHE A 314 21.44 6.59 -14.24
CA PHE A 314 21.94 5.32 -14.77
C PHE A 314 23.46 5.21 -14.64
N ALA A 315 24.22 6.28 -14.94
CA ALA A 315 25.66 6.30 -14.73
C ALA A 315 26.03 6.09 -13.24
N ALA A 316 25.27 6.69 -12.32
CA ALA A 316 25.47 6.46 -10.89
C ALA A 316 25.21 5.00 -10.48
N PHE A 317 24.26 4.30 -11.11
CA PHE A 317 24.05 2.87 -10.91
C PHE A 317 25.24 2.04 -11.39
N ASP A 318 25.82 2.38 -12.56
CA ASP A 318 27.02 1.71 -13.06
C ASP A 318 28.21 1.89 -12.12
N GLU A 319 28.46 3.11 -11.64
CA GLU A 319 29.49 3.38 -10.63
C GLU A 319 29.30 2.57 -9.34
N VAL A 320 28.05 2.41 -8.89
CA VAL A 320 27.72 1.61 -7.70
C VAL A 320 28.03 0.15 -7.93
N LEU A 321 27.64 -0.38 -9.09
CA LEU A 321 27.92 -1.77 -9.43
C LEU A 321 29.42 -2.03 -9.53
N ASP A 322 30.18 -1.18 -10.22
CA ASP A 322 31.63 -1.32 -10.35
C ASP A 322 32.34 -1.31 -8.98
N LYS A 323 31.92 -0.42 -8.08
CA LYS A 323 32.60 -0.25 -6.79
C LYS A 323 32.21 -1.25 -5.73
N PHE A 324 30.94 -1.70 -5.72
CA PHE A 324 30.36 -2.49 -4.66
C PHE A 324 29.88 -3.88 -5.11
N ALA A 325 30.28 -4.37 -6.29
CA ALA A 325 29.85 -5.66 -6.84
C ALA A 325 30.00 -6.82 -5.83
N ASN A 326 31.07 -6.81 -5.05
CA ASN A 326 31.36 -7.87 -4.06
C ASN A 326 30.91 -7.50 -2.63
N TYR A 327 30.09 -6.47 -2.47
CA TYR A 327 29.59 -6.10 -1.14
C TYR A 327 28.53 -7.12 -0.67
N GLU A 328 28.79 -7.72 0.50
CA GLU A 328 27.84 -8.64 1.13
C GLU A 328 26.96 -7.87 2.11
N PHE A 329 25.64 -7.96 1.89
CA PHE A 329 24.66 -7.40 2.81
C PHE A 329 24.46 -8.34 4.00
N ALA A 330 24.43 -7.77 5.20
CA ALA A 330 24.02 -8.52 6.39
C ALA A 330 22.52 -8.81 6.38
N ASN A 331 22.16 -9.98 6.91
CA ASN A 331 20.75 -10.36 7.16
C ASN A 331 20.11 -9.46 8.24
#